data_01d8c4837ec8571ed8e4f4948b9dba5c
#
_entry.id   01d8c4837ec8571ed8e4f4948b9dba5c
#
_cell.length_a   1.000
_cell.length_b   1.000
_cell.length_c   1.000
_cell.angle_alpha   90.00
_cell.angle_beta   90.00
_cell.angle_gamma   90.00
#
_symmetry.space_group_name_H-M   'P 1'
#
loop_
_entity.id
_entity.type
_entity.pdbx_description
1 polymer ?
#
loop_
_entity_poly.entity_id
_entity_poly.type
_entity_poly.pdbx_seq_one_letter_code
_entity_poly.pdbx_strand_id
1 'polypeptide(L)'
;SSLIVWNLPYLSPPKEGEPVLEAIEEASLSDLADGGWSDLLLGELDSATVRDDCLVVMLHRTDPPSPSSPESWKSEGWSSRLLASSRIADESLEVISYWRPGSGTPPIVLEECRSTMDEAEKISEPGWQRVLSLSQISGRGRRGSSWQSKTGDLACTWLIPSNVVEEYSPGLTQTAIGAVVSDALRCNVKWPND
;
A
#
# COMPACT_ATOMS: atom_id res chain seq x y z
N SER A 1 15.97 0.75 8.38
CA SER A 1 14.77 -0.01 7.96
C SER A 1 14.35 -0.92 9.10
N SER A 2 13.06 -1.04 9.32
CA SER A 2 12.46 -2.02 10.23
C SER A 2 11.68 -3.04 9.41
N LEU A 3 11.85 -4.31 9.73
CA LEU A 3 11.12 -5.41 9.09
C LEU A 3 10.39 -6.20 10.17
N ILE A 4 9.09 -6.33 10.01
CA ILE A 4 8.24 -7.20 10.81
C ILE A 4 7.80 -8.35 9.90
N VAL A 5 8.05 -9.58 10.31
CA VAL A 5 7.57 -10.78 9.61
C VAL A 5 6.73 -11.57 10.57
N TRP A 6 5.50 -11.87 10.20
CA TRP A 6 4.60 -12.58 11.05
C TRP A 6 3.78 -13.64 10.28
N ASN A 7 3.91 -14.87 10.71
CA ASN A 7 3.00 -15.93 10.34
C ASN A 7 1.78 -15.83 11.26
N LEU A 8 0.74 -15.14 10.79
CA LEU A 8 -0.46 -14.91 11.57
C LEU A 8 -1.14 -16.24 11.92
N PRO A 9 -1.64 -16.40 13.14
CA PRO A 9 -2.66 -17.39 13.43
C PRO A 9 -3.88 -17.14 12.54
N TYR A 10 -4.44 -18.16 11.94
CA TYR A 10 -5.51 -17.98 10.94
C TYR A 10 -6.71 -18.92 11.14
N LEU A 11 -6.70 -19.75 12.18
CA LEU A 11 -7.87 -20.54 12.52
C LEU A 11 -8.89 -19.66 13.21
N SER A 12 -10.15 -19.79 12.83
CA SER A 12 -11.24 -19.12 13.56
C SER A 12 -11.29 -19.65 14.99
N PRO A 13 -11.59 -18.78 15.97
CA PRO A 13 -11.78 -19.24 17.34
C PRO A 13 -12.81 -20.37 17.41
N PRO A 14 -12.62 -21.37 18.28
CA PRO A 14 -13.55 -22.49 18.41
C PRO A 14 -14.95 -22.02 18.81
N LYS A 15 -15.95 -22.56 18.17
CA LYS A 15 -17.35 -22.28 18.50
C LYS A 15 -17.80 -23.11 19.71
N GLU A 16 -18.90 -22.68 20.34
CA GLU A 16 -19.49 -23.41 21.45
C GLU A 16 -19.81 -24.87 21.06
N GLY A 17 -19.20 -25.82 21.77
CA GLY A 17 -19.33 -27.26 21.49
C GLY A 17 -18.23 -27.87 20.60
N GLU A 18 -17.31 -27.08 20.06
CA GLU A 18 -16.14 -27.60 19.35
C GLU A 18 -15.03 -27.99 20.34
N PRO A 19 -14.12 -28.91 19.95
CA PRO A 19 -12.97 -29.26 20.80
C PRO A 19 -12.13 -28.04 21.08
N VAL A 20 -11.84 -27.76 22.33
CA VAL A 20 -10.96 -26.65 22.73
C VAL A 20 -9.52 -27.11 22.56
N LEU A 21 -8.73 -26.30 21.86
CA LEU A 21 -7.28 -26.49 21.75
C LEU A 21 -6.62 -26.27 23.12
N GLU A 22 -5.46 -26.88 23.36
CA GLU A 22 -4.66 -26.52 24.52
C GLU A 22 -4.26 -25.03 24.44
N ALA A 23 -4.07 -24.36 25.58
CA ALA A 23 -3.84 -22.90 25.63
C ALA A 23 -2.67 -22.43 24.76
N ILE A 24 -1.62 -23.23 24.61
CA ILE A 24 -0.47 -22.90 23.72
C ILE A 24 -0.83 -23.07 22.24
N GLU A 25 -1.61 -24.10 21.92
CA GLU A 25 -2.08 -24.35 20.56
C GLU A 25 -3.08 -23.27 20.14
N GLU A 26 -4.01 -22.91 21.00
CA GLU A 26 -4.96 -21.83 20.77
C GLU A 26 -4.23 -20.51 20.52
N ALA A 27 -3.26 -20.15 21.36
CA ALA A 27 -2.48 -18.92 21.20
C ALA A 27 -1.64 -18.87 19.92
N SER A 28 -1.26 -20.03 19.37
CA SER A 28 -0.40 -20.12 18.18
C SER A 28 -1.17 -20.30 16.87
N LEU A 29 -2.39 -20.82 16.93
CA LEU A 29 -3.17 -21.20 15.76
C LEU A 29 -4.44 -20.36 15.56
N SER A 30 -5.04 -19.86 16.66
CA SER A 30 -6.32 -19.16 16.60
C SER A 30 -6.13 -17.65 16.39
N ASP A 31 -6.89 -17.13 15.45
CA ASP A 31 -7.01 -15.69 15.23
C ASP A 31 -8.01 -15.08 16.23
N LEU A 32 -8.02 -13.76 16.38
CA LEU A 32 -8.99 -13.04 17.18
C LEU A 32 -10.33 -12.93 16.43
N ALA A 33 -11.44 -12.94 17.18
CA ALA A 33 -12.77 -12.92 16.55
C ALA A 33 -13.06 -11.66 15.74
N ASP A 34 -12.64 -10.49 16.25
CA ASP A 34 -12.92 -9.20 15.64
C ASP A 34 -11.64 -8.59 15.04
N GLY A 35 -11.55 -8.54 13.71
CA GLY A 35 -10.43 -7.96 12.98
C GLY A 35 -9.11 -8.72 13.04
N GLY A 36 -9.04 -9.73 13.91
CA GLY A 36 -7.88 -10.59 14.03
C GLY A 36 -6.65 -9.93 14.63
N TRP A 37 -5.57 -10.69 14.72
CA TRP A 37 -4.26 -10.19 15.12
C TRP A 37 -3.70 -9.12 14.17
N SER A 38 -4.14 -9.14 12.92
CA SER A 38 -3.74 -8.16 11.92
C SER A 38 -4.17 -6.74 12.29
N ASP A 39 -5.43 -6.56 12.71
CA ASP A 39 -5.96 -5.26 13.11
C ASP A 39 -5.37 -4.78 14.44
N LEU A 40 -5.10 -5.70 15.36
CA LEU A 40 -4.41 -5.38 16.61
C LEU A 40 -2.99 -4.84 16.31
N LEU A 41 -2.24 -5.52 15.45
CA LEU A 41 -0.91 -5.05 15.04
C LEU A 41 -0.99 -3.68 14.37
N LEU A 42 -1.97 -3.48 13.48
CA LEU A 42 -2.19 -2.20 12.79
C LEU A 42 -2.39 -1.06 13.81
N GLY A 43 -3.26 -1.25 14.80
CA GLY A 43 -3.49 -0.27 15.87
C GLY A 43 -2.25 0.02 16.71
N GLU A 44 -1.44 -1.00 17.02
CA GLU A 44 -0.18 -0.83 17.75
C GLU A 44 0.85 -0.06 16.91
N LEU A 45 0.94 -0.32 15.61
CA LEU A 45 1.84 0.40 14.72
C LEU A 45 1.45 1.87 14.52
N ASP A 46 0.15 2.19 14.60
CA ASP A 46 -0.34 3.56 14.52
C ASP A 46 -0.07 4.34 15.81
N SER A 47 -0.11 3.69 16.95
CA SER A 47 0.17 4.28 18.26
C SER A 47 1.66 4.40 18.55
N ALA A 48 2.48 3.56 17.95
CA ALA A 48 3.93 3.52 18.18
C ALA A 48 4.68 4.47 17.26
N THR A 49 5.85 4.95 17.72
CA THR A 49 6.79 5.67 16.86
C THR A 49 7.49 4.68 15.92
N VAL A 50 6.76 4.25 14.91
CA VAL A 50 7.30 3.35 13.87
C VAL A 50 7.94 4.17 12.78
N ARG A 51 9.10 3.72 12.30
CA ARG A 51 9.81 4.39 11.21
C ARG A 51 9.01 4.31 9.92
N ASP A 52 9.07 5.37 9.12
CA ASP A 52 8.37 5.48 7.84
C ASP A 52 8.76 4.38 6.84
N ASP A 53 9.99 3.84 6.99
CA ASP A 53 10.53 2.77 6.16
C ASP A 53 10.25 1.35 6.72
N CYS A 54 9.32 1.23 7.65
CA CYS A 54 8.89 -0.08 8.17
C CYS A 54 8.18 -0.88 7.09
N LEU A 55 8.66 -2.11 6.88
CA LEU A 55 8.03 -3.11 6.03
C LEU A 55 7.42 -4.19 6.93
N VAL A 56 6.15 -4.49 6.72
CA VAL A 56 5.46 -5.59 7.41
C VAL A 56 5.15 -6.67 6.39
N VAL A 57 5.48 -7.90 6.70
CA VAL A 57 5.19 -9.08 5.84
C VAL A 57 4.40 -10.06 6.67
N MET A 58 3.19 -10.37 6.20
CA MET A 58 2.31 -11.30 6.90
C MET A 58 1.79 -12.39 5.98
N LEU A 59 1.53 -13.55 6.56
CA LEU A 59 0.82 -14.63 5.89
C LEU A 59 -0.65 -14.56 6.31
N HIS A 60 -1.54 -14.53 5.32
CA HIS A 60 -2.99 -14.54 5.50
C HIS A 60 -3.59 -15.81 4.90
N ARG A 61 -4.62 -16.35 5.55
CA ARG A 61 -5.52 -17.30 4.91
C ARG A 61 -6.67 -16.53 4.26
N THR A 62 -6.83 -16.68 2.95
CA THR A 62 -7.83 -15.94 2.17
C THR A 62 -9.02 -16.79 1.75
N ASP A 63 -8.87 -18.12 1.74
CA ASP A 63 -9.97 -19.06 1.46
C ASP A 63 -9.77 -20.35 2.28
N PRO A 64 -10.68 -20.69 3.22
CA PRO A 64 -11.71 -19.81 3.77
C PRO A 64 -11.09 -18.60 4.47
N PRO A 65 -11.73 -17.42 4.46
CA PRO A 65 -11.15 -16.21 5.03
C PRO A 65 -10.94 -16.33 6.55
N SER A 66 -9.81 -15.78 7.02
CA SER A 66 -9.57 -15.59 8.46
C SER A 66 -10.09 -14.21 8.90
N PRO A 67 -10.29 -13.98 10.23
CA PRO A 67 -10.62 -12.67 10.76
C PRO A 67 -9.61 -11.58 10.40
N SER A 68 -8.32 -11.93 10.32
CA SER A 68 -7.24 -11.02 9.90
C SER A 68 -7.34 -10.71 8.40
N SER A 69 -7.95 -9.56 8.06
CA SER A 69 -8.19 -9.14 6.68
C SER A 69 -7.12 -8.17 6.17
N PRO A 70 -6.64 -8.34 4.92
CA PRO A 70 -5.76 -7.35 4.28
C PRO A 70 -6.43 -5.99 4.00
N GLU A 71 -7.76 -5.93 3.94
CA GLU A 71 -8.51 -4.72 3.59
C GLU A 71 -8.36 -3.62 4.63
N SER A 72 -8.30 -3.94 5.92
CA SER A 72 -8.13 -2.97 7.01
C SER A 72 -6.87 -2.12 6.83
N TRP A 73 -5.77 -2.74 6.38
CA TRP A 73 -4.51 -2.04 6.14
C TRP A 73 -4.60 -1.01 5.03
N LYS A 74 -5.37 -1.30 3.99
CA LYS A 74 -5.58 -0.37 2.87
C LYS A 74 -6.42 0.82 3.28
N SER A 75 -7.46 0.60 4.11
CA SER A 75 -8.31 1.68 4.61
C SER A 75 -7.55 2.66 5.51
N GLU A 76 -6.56 2.18 6.23
CA GLU A 76 -5.67 3.00 7.08
C GLU A 76 -4.44 3.56 6.32
N GLY A 77 -4.48 3.54 5.01
CA GLY A 77 -3.48 4.21 4.16
C GLY A 77 -2.19 3.42 3.92
N TRP A 78 -2.14 2.15 4.33
CA TRP A 78 -1.04 1.27 3.98
C TRP A 78 -1.16 0.77 2.54
N SER A 79 -0.06 0.74 1.83
CA SER A 79 0.03 0.04 0.55
C SER A 79 0.39 -1.42 0.78
N SER A 80 -0.02 -2.27 -0.16
CA SER A 80 0.25 -3.70 -0.04
C SER A 80 0.64 -4.31 -1.38
N ARG A 81 1.40 -5.40 -1.32
CA ARG A 81 1.78 -6.21 -2.48
C ARG A 81 1.74 -7.69 -2.13
N LEU A 82 1.08 -8.47 -2.97
CA LEU A 82 1.15 -9.92 -2.91
C LEU A 82 2.56 -10.38 -3.32
N LEU A 83 3.25 -11.06 -2.42
CA LEU A 83 4.59 -11.61 -2.65
C LEU A 83 4.52 -13.06 -3.14
N ALA A 84 3.64 -13.86 -2.55
CA ALA A 84 3.45 -15.26 -2.89
C ALA A 84 2.04 -15.70 -2.56
N SER A 85 1.54 -16.71 -3.27
CA SER A 85 0.30 -17.40 -2.95
C SER A 85 0.50 -18.90 -3.12
N SER A 86 -0.19 -19.67 -2.29
CA SER A 86 -0.19 -21.12 -2.36
C SER A 86 -1.57 -21.66 -1.99
N ARG A 87 -1.95 -22.77 -2.59
CA ARG A 87 -3.11 -23.56 -2.16
C ARG A 87 -2.64 -24.87 -1.55
N ILE A 88 -3.03 -25.11 -0.31
CA ILE A 88 -2.71 -26.32 0.46
C ILE A 88 -4.03 -26.97 0.84
N ALA A 89 -4.32 -28.12 0.25
CA ALA A 89 -5.62 -28.80 0.37
C ALA A 89 -6.78 -27.87 -0.04
N ASP A 90 -7.65 -27.50 0.86
CA ASP A 90 -8.79 -26.61 0.65
C ASP A 90 -8.53 -25.15 1.12
N GLU A 91 -7.33 -24.86 1.58
CA GLU A 91 -6.95 -23.52 2.05
C GLU A 91 -6.12 -22.77 1.00
N SER A 92 -6.43 -21.48 0.83
CA SER A 92 -5.60 -20.54 0.07
C SER A 92 -4.86 -19.62 1.04
N LEU A 93 -3.54 -19.57 0.89
CA LEU A 93 -2.64 -18.78 1.72
C LEU A 93 -1.94 -17.75 0.85
N GLU A 94 -1.82 -16.53 1.36
CA GLU A 94 -1.17 -15.41 0.71
C GLU A 94 -0.15 -14.74 1.63
N VAL A 95 1.04 -14.52 1.10
CA VAL A 95 2.06 -13.69 1.76
C VAL A 95 1.98 -12.29 1.18
N ILE A 96 1.65 -11.33 2.03
CA ILE A 96 1.44 -9.94 1.64
C ILE A 96 2.43 -9.06 2.39
N SER A 97 3.09 -8.16 1.66
CA SER A 97 3.89 -7.09 2.23
C SER A 97 3.07 -5.82 2.34
N TYR A 98 3.28 -5.06 3.43
CA TYR A 98 2.63 -3.78 3.70
C TYR A 98 3.67 -2.73 4.01
N TRP A 99 3.45 -1.51 3.57
CA TRP A 99 4.29 -0.35 3.86
C TRP A 99 3.47 0.94 3.84
N ARG A 100 3.96 1.98 4.51
CA ARG A 100 3.34 3.30 4.50
C ARG A 100 3.93 4.15 3.37
N PRO A 101 3.24 4.35 2.24
CA PRO A 101 3.68 5.32 1.25
C PRO A 101 3.44 6.72 1.80
N GLY A 102 4.46 7.56 1.78
CA GLY A 102 4.33 8.92 2.28
C GLY A 102 4.01 9.00 3.76
N SER A 103 4.60 8.15 4.58
CA SER A 103 4.38 8.11 6.03
C SER A 103 2.92 7.79 6.42
N GLY A 104 2.22 7.01 5.62
CA GLY A 104 0.82 6.69 5.85
C GLY A 104 -0.15 7.83 5.54
N THR A 105 0.31 8.97 5.00
CA THR A 105 -0.56 10.08 4.63
C THR A 105 -1.50 9.68 3.50
N PRO A 106 -2.82 9.79 3.65
CA PRO A 106 -3.75 9.49 2.58
C PRO A 106 -3.56 10.44 1.40
N PRO A 107 -3.84 10.00 0.16
CA PRO A 107 -3.77 10.88 -0.99
C PRO A 107 -4.83 11.98 -0.91
N ILE A 108 -4.50 13.17 -1.41
CA ILE A 108 -5.49 14.20 -1.70
C ILE A 108 -6.20 13.77 -3.00
N VAL A 109 -7.48 13.45 -2.91
CA VAL A 109 -8.28 13.03 -4.07
C VAL A 109 -9.21 14.15 -4.48
N LEU A 110 -9.13 14.57 -5.75
CA LEU A 110 -9.93 15.64 -6.35
C LEU A 110 -10.81 15.03 -7.44
N GLU A 111 -12.07 15.38 -7.47
CA GLU A 111 -12.96 15.00 -8.58
C GLU A 111 -12.46 15.60 -9.89
N GLU A 112 -12.10 16.88 -9.84
CA GLU A 112 -11.56 17.62 -10.99
C GLU A 112 -10.53 18.63 -10.53
N CYS A 113 -9.48 18.83 -11.33
CA CYS A 113 -8.52 19.93 -11.17
C CYS A 113 -7.95 20.40 -12.52
N ARG A 114 -7.28 21.53 -12.52
CA ARG A 114 -6.56 21.98 -13.72
C ARG A 114 -5.35 21.07 -13.98
N SER A 115 -4.52 20.89 -12.99
CA SER A 115 -3.35 20.00 -13.02
C SER A 115 -3.03 19.51 -11.62
N THR A 116 -2.83 18.21 -11.47
CA THR A 116 -2.36 17.64 -10.20
C THR A 116 -1.00 18.17 -9.76
N MET A 117 -0.16 18.62 -10.70
CA MET A 117 1.11 19.29 -10.40
C MET A 117 0.88 20.67 -9.76
N ASP A 118 -0.10 21.46 -10.27
CA ASP A 118 -0.44 22.75 -9.68
C ASP A 118 -1.02 22.61 -8.28
N GLU A 119 -1.78 21.56 -8.05
CA GLU A 119 -2.32 21.26 -6.72
C GLU A 119 -1.21 20.77 -5.76
N ALA A 120 -0.30 19.96 -6.26
CA ALA A 120 0.85 19.49 -5.47
C ALA A 120 1.79 20.65 -5.05
N GLU A 121 1.97 21.66 -5.89
CA GLU A 121 2.76 22.86 -5.55
C GLU A 121 2.19 23.69 -4.39
N LYS A 122 0.91 23.51 -4.04
CA LYS A 122 0.26 24.17 -2.92
C LYS A 122 0.52 23.49 -1.57
N ILE A 123 1.05 22.28 -1.59
CA ILE A 123 1.32 21.49 -0.40
C ILE A 123 2.62 21.97 0.23
N SER A 124 2.51 22.52 1.44
CA SER A 124 3.67 23.05 2.18
C SER A 124 4.33 22.00 3.09
N GLU A 125 3.67 20.89 3.32
CA GLU A 125 4.14 19.86 4.25
C GLU A 125 5.26 19.05 3.61
N PRO A 126 6.39 18.87 4.32
CA PRO A 126 7.48 18.04 3.81
C PRO A 126 7.10 16.56 3.85
N GLY A 127 7.66 15.80 2.95
CA GLY A 127 7.51 14.34 2.94
C GLY A 127 6.81 13.82 1.70
N TRP A 128 6.47 12.55 1.75
CA TRP A 128 5.73 11.89 0.69
C TRP A 128 4.28 12.34 0.68
N GLN A 129 3.88 13.04 -0.37
CA GLN A 129 2.51 13.48 -0.59
C GLN A 129 2.02 13.01 -1.96
N ARG A 130 0.73 12.86 -2.10
CA ARG A 130 0.12 12.41 -3.36
C ARG A 130 -1.13 13.20 -3.65
N VAL A 131 -1.24 13.68 -4.89
CA VAL A 131 -2.45 14.30 -5.41
C VAL A 131 -2.95 13.45 -6.56
N LEU A 132 -4.19 12.98 -6.45
CA LEU A 132 -4.89 12.28 -7.51
C LEU A 132 -6.05 13.13 -8.01
N SER A 133 -6.35 13.05 -9.30
CA SER A 133 -7.57 13.64 -9.86
C SER A 133 -8.25 12.66 -10.78
N LEU A 134 -9.57 12.57 -10.67
CA LEU A 134 -10.42 11.76 -11.53
C LEU A 134 -10.60 12.42 -12.91
N SER A 135 -10.42 13.76 -12.97
CA SER A 135 -10.47 14.54 -14.21
C SER A 135 -9.46 15.68 -14.16
N GLN A 136 -8.53 15.71 -15.12
CA GLN A 136 -7.56 16.79 -15.26
C GLN A 136 -7.84 17.60 -16.52
N ILE A 137 -8.15 18.89 -16.37
CA ILE A 137 -8.62 19.74 -17.46
C ILE A 137 -7.45 20.30 -18.31
N SER A 138 -6.33 20.62 -17.65
CA SER A 138 -5.19 21.32 -18.27
C SER A 138 -3.87 20.79 -17.74
N GLY A 139 -3.61 19.51 -18.00
CA GLY A 139 -2.35 18.88 -17.60
C GLY A 139 -1.14 19.49 -18.31
N ARG A 140 -0.02 19.54 -17.59
CA ARG A 140 1.24 20.10 -18.11
C ARG A 140 2.16 18.97 -18.56
N GLY A 141 2.59 19.03 -19.80
CA GLY A 141 3.66 18.20 -20.34
C GLY A 141 5.02 18.90 -20.24
N ARG A 142 6.08 18.19 -20.62
CA ARG A 142 7.44 18.76 -20.71
C ARG A 142 7.52 19.81 -21.82
N ARG A 143 8.38 20.80 -21.64
CA ARG A 143 8.65 21.88 -22.61
C ARG A 143 7.42 22.69 -23.01
N GLY A 144 6.45 22.85 -22.10
CA GLY A 144 5.24 23.62 -22.34
C GLY A 144 4.16 22.90 -23.15
N SER A 145 4.31 21.59 -23.38
CA SER A 145 3.24 20.79 -23.98
C SER A 145 2.05 20.69 -23.04
N SER A 146 0.84 20.68 -23.61
CA SER A 146 -0.36 20.40 -22.86
C SER A 146 -0.63 18.89 -22.85
N TRP A 147 -1.11 18.39 -21.73
CA TRP A 147 -1.58 17.02 -21.58
C TRP A 147 -3.10 17.03 -21.40
N GLN A 148 -3.79 16.22 -22.17
CA GLN A 148 -5.24 16.06 -22.05
C GLN A 148 -5.54 14.71 -21.43
N SER A 149 -6.25 14.72 -20.33
CA SER A 149 -6.79 13.52 -19.70
C SER A 149 -8.18 13.21 -20.21
N LYS A 150 -8.50 11.93 -20.34
CA LYS A 150 -9.82 11.42 -20.67
C LYS A 150 -10.42 10.77 -19.44
N THR A 151 -11.71 10.60 -19.44
CA THR A 151 -12.39 9.82 -18.39
C THR A 151 -11.80 8.42 -18.30
N GLY A 152 -11.35 8.05 -17.11
CA GLY A 152 -10.68 6.78 -16.84
C GLY A 152 -9.14 6.83 -16.86
N ASP A 153 -8.55 7.98 -17.26
CA ASP A 153 -7.11 8.18 -17.09
C ASP A 153 -6.78 8.43 -15.62
N LEU A 154 -5.62 7.94 -15.19
CA LEU A 154 -5.08 8.22 -13.87
C LEU A 154 -4.18 9.47 -13.93
N ALA A 155 -4.64 10.57 -13.35
CA ALA A 155 -3.82 11.74 -13.11
C ALA A 155 -3.32 11.74 -11.66
N CYS A 156 -2.02 11.57 -11.47
CA CYS A 156 -1.41 11.52 -10.16
C CYS A 156 -0.07 12.26 -10.14
N THR A 157 0.13 13.06 -9.11
CA THR A 157 1.42 13.68 -8.80
C THR A 157 1.88 13.24 -7.42
N TRP A 158 3.10 12.72 -7.34
CA TRP A 158 3.78 12.42 -6.10
C TRP A 158 4.85 13.47 -5.80
N LEU A 159 4.83 14.00 -4.57
CA LEU A 159 5.95 14.74 -4.04
C LEU A 159 6.88 13.75 -3.35
N ILE A 160 8.11 13.72 -3.82
CA ILE A 160 9.15 12.84 -3.29
C ILE A 160 10.11 13.70 -2.49
N PRO A 161 10.41 13.34 -1.21
CA PRO A 161 11.40 14.08 -0.42
C PRO A 161 12.75 14.18 -1.15
N SER A 162 13.37 15.35 -1.12
CA SER A 162 14.62 15.60 -1.86
C SER A 162 15.74 14.64 -1.48
N ASN A 163 15.86 14.31 -0.18
CA ASN A 163 16.85 13.36 0.32
C ASN A 163 16.75 11.93 -0.28
N VAL A 164 15.63 11.59 -0.91
CA VAL A 164 15.46 10.30 -1.59
C VAL A 164 16.07 10.31 -3.00
N VAL A 165 16.11 11.48 -3.63
CA VAL A 165 16.49 11.61 -5.05
C VAL A 165 17.77 12.39 -5.29
N GLU A 166 18.31 13.09 -4.27
CA GLU A 166 19.52 13.93 -4.40
C GLU A 166 20.78 13.18 -4.86
N GLU A 167 20.87 11.90 -4.52
CA GLU A 167 22.02 11.06 -4.91
C GLU A 167 21.96 10.57 -6.37
N TYR A 168 20.84 10.77 -7.05
CA TYR A 168 20.60 10.18 -8.37
C TYR A 168 20.47 11.26 -9.45
N SER A 169 20.96 10.97 -10.64
CA SER A 169 20.70 11.84 -11.78
C SER A 169 19.21 11.84 -12.12
N PRO A 170 18.66 12.97 -12.62
CA PRO A 170 17.24 13.05 -12.99
C PRO A 170 16.78 11.96 -13.96
N GLY A 171 17.65 11.54 -14.88
CA GLY A 171 17.37 10.47 -15.83
C GLY A 171 17.26 9.11 -15.15
N LEU A 172 18.14 8.81 -14.18
CA LEU A 172 18.08 7.57 -13.42
C LEU A 172 16.84 7.53 -12.52
N THR A 173 16.53 8.64 -11.86
CA THR A 173 15.30 8.77 -11.05
C THR A 173 14.05 8.51 -11.89
N GLN A 174 13.95 9.11 -13.06
CA GLN A 174 12.82 8.91 -13.97
C GLN A 174 12.72 7.43 -14.41
N THR A 175 13.85 6.81 -14.73
CA THR A 175 13.90 5.39 -15.10
C THR A 175 13.41 4.49 -13.99
N ALA A 176 13.91 4.70 -12.78
CA ALA A 176 13.54 3.91 -11.61
C ALA A 176 12.04 4.04 -11.29
N ILE A 177 11.51 5.28 -11.30
CA ILE A 177 10.08 5.53 -11.09
C ILE A 177 9.24 4.82 -12.17
N GLY A 178 9.62 4.96 -13.44
CA GLY A 178 8.93 4.29 -14.54
C GLY A 178 8.90 2.76 -14.37
N ALA A 179 10.01 2.15 -13.98
CA ALA A 179 10.10 0.71 -13.73
C ALA A 179 9.17 0.27 -12.59
N VAL A 180 9.19 0.99 -11.47
CA VAL A 180 8.33 0.70 -10.30
C VAL A 180 6.86 0.84 -10.65
N VAL A 181 6.47 1.92 -11.34
CA VAL A 181 5.08 2.16 -11.75
C VAL A 181 4.60 1.10 -12.74
N SER A 182 5.44 0.74 -13.72
CA SER A 182 5.14 -0.32 -14.69
C SER A 182 4.85 -1.65 -14.00
N ASP A 183 5.69 -2.04 -13.06
CA ASP A 183 5.52 -3.28 -12.30
C ASP A 183 4.27 -3.23 -11.42
N ALA A 184 4.08 -2.14 -10.68
CA ALA A 184 2.94 -1.96 -9.77
C ALA A 184 1.58 -1.97 -10.50
N LEU A 185 1.50 -1.32 -11.66
CA LEU A 185 0.28 -1.23 -12.46
C LEU A 185 0.15 -2.34 -13.50
N ARG A 186 1.14 -3.22 -13.61
CA ARG A 186 1.22 -4.28 -14.64
C ARG A 186 0.99 -3.73 -16.06
N CYS A 187 1.60 -2.59 -16.36
CA CYS A 187 1.46 -1.92 -17.63
C CYS A 187 2.83 -1.69 -18.29
N ASN A 188 2.82 -1.48 -19.61
CA ASN A 188 4.02 -1.09 -20.32
C ASN A 188 4.27 0.40 -20.17
N VAL A 189 5.52 0.78 -19.96
CA VAL A 189 5.96 2.17 -19.98
C VAL A 189 6.33 2.56 -21.38
N LYS A 190 5.74 3.62 -21.89
CA LYS A 190 6.17 4.24 -23.12
C LYS A 190 7.34 5.17 -22.80
N TRP A 191 8.50 4.74 -23.23
CA TRP A 191 9.77 5.39 -22.91
C TRP A 191 10.15 6.46 -23.95
N PRO A 192 10.80 7.56 -23.55
CA PRO A 192 11.31 7.92 -22.23
C PRO A 192 10.40 8.82 -21.39
N ASN A 193 9.27 9.30 -21.87
CA ASN A 193 8.55 10.39 -21.22
C ASN A 193 7.03 10.28 -21.25
N ASP A 194 6.45 9.19 -21.72
CA ASP A 194 5.00 9.04 -21.87
C ASP A 194 4.50 7.79 -21.15
#